data_4f08d78cd5a05588bce36a571abc476c
#
_entry.id   4f08d78cd5a05588bce36a571abc476c
#
_cell.length_a   1.000
_cell.length_b   1.000
_cell.length_c   1.000
_cell.angle_alpha   90.00
_cell.angle_beta   90.00
_cell.angle_gamma   90.00
#
_symmetry.space_group_name_H-M   'P 1'
#
loop_
_entity.id
_entity.type
_entity.pdbx_description
1 polymer ?
#
loop_
_entity_poly.entity_id
_entity_poly.type
_entity_poly.pdbx_seq_one_letter_code
_entity_poly.pdbx_strand_id
1 'polypeptide(L)'
;MKRYALALDLKDDPAVIAGYEEQHKAVWPEIQEQILSTGILSMRIYRLANRLFMLIEAEDWFTFEAKAASDAADETVQKWEALMSTYQQAMPGLDGDGKWVLMKEIFELRK
;
A
#
# COMPACT_ATOMS: atom_id res chain seq x y z
N MET A 1 12.52 -10.81 -10.52
CA MET A 1 11.40 -9.95 -10.11
C MET A 1 10.66 -10.59 -8.95
N LYS A 2 10.38 -9.81 -7.94
CA LYS A 2 9.65 -10.27 -6.76
C LYS A 2 8.21 -9.77 -6.81
N ARG A 3 7.29 -10.54 -6.22
CA ARG A 3 5.88 -10.16 -6.10
C ARG A 3 5.45 -10.25 -4.65
N TYR A 4 4.64 -9.28 -4.24
CA TYR A 4 4.11 -9.22 -2.89
C TYR A 4 2.65 -8.83 -2.91
N ALA A 5 1.87 -9.45 -2.04
CA ALA A 5 0.47 -9.11 -1.83
C ALA A 5 0.32 -8.59 -0.41
N LEU A 6 -0.40 -7.49 -0.26
CA LEU A 6 -0.63 -6.86 1.03
C LEU A 6 -2.12 -6.55 1.18
N ALA A 7 -2.58 -6.48 2.41
CA ALA A 7 -3.96 -6.16 2.70
C ALA A 7 -4.07 -5.08 3.77
N LEU A 8 -5.16 -4.35 3.72
CA LEU A 8 -5.46 -3.29 4.68
C LEU A 8 -6.95 -3.01 4.62
N ASP A 9 -7.55 -2.61 5.74
CA ASP A 9 -8.95 -2.19 5.74
C ASP A 9 -9.06 -0.66 5.71
N LEU A 10 -10.15 -0.19 5.12
CA LEU A 10 -10.62 1.19 5.28
C LEU A 10 -11.63 1.21 6.42
N LYS A 11 -11.83 2.37 7.01
CA LYS A 11 -12.96 2.58 7.91
C LYS A 11 -14.24 2.24 7.15
N ASP A 12 -15.13 1.48 7.79
CA ASP A 12 -16.33 0.98 7.14
C ASP A 12 -17.42 2.07 7.08
N ASP A 13 -17.17 3.04 6.24
CA ASP A 13 -18.01 4.22 6.05
C ASP A 13 -17.99 4.58 4.56
N PRO A 14 -19.16 4.64 3.89
CA PRO A 14 -19.23 4.95 2.46
C PRO A 14 -18.52 6.24 2.06
N ALA A 15 -18.58 7.28 2.88
CA ALA A 15 -17.92 8.55 2.59
C ALA A 15 -16.41 8.43 2.67
N VAL A 16 -15.89 7.65 3.63
CA VAL A 16 -14.45 7.38 3.78
C VAL A 16 -13.96 6.58 2.59
N ILE A 17 -14.67 5.53 2.22
CA ILE A 17 -14.32 4.69 1.07
C ILE A 17 -14.27 5.51 -0.22
N ALA A 18 -15.30 6.34 -0.45
CA ALA A 18 -15.35 7.21 -1.62
C ALA A 18 -14.20 8.22 -1.63
N GLY A 19 -13.87 8.79 -0.47
CA GLY A 19 -12.75 9.73 -0.33
C GLY A 19 -11.41 9.08 -0.65
N TYR A 20 -11.19 7.85 -0.19
CA TYR A 20 -9.97 7.10 -0.47
C TYR A 20 -9.80 6.86 -1.98
N GLU A 21 -10.88 6.40 -2.64
CA GLU A 21 -10.86 6.18 -4.08
C GLU A 21 -10.61 7.48 -4.85
N GLU A 22 -11.20 8.58 -4.40
CA GLU A 22 -11.01 9.88 -5.04
C GLU A 22 -9.55 10.33 -4.98
N GLN A 23 -8.86 10.14 -3.83
CA GLN A 23 -7.44 10.47 -3.71
C GLN A 23 -6.59 9.66 -4.69
N HIS A 24 -6.98 8.43 -4.98
CA HIS A 24 -6.21 7.55 -5.87
C HIS A 24 -6.45 7.80 -7.36
N LYS A 25 -7.37 8.67 -7.71
CA LYS A 25 -7.51 9.12 -9.11
C LYS A 25 -6.39 10.07 -9.51
N ALA A 26 -5.74 10.71 -8.55
CA ALA A 26 -4.67 11.66 -8.80
C ALA A 26 -3.62 11.58 -7.69
N VAL A 27 -2.97 10.42 -7.57
CA VAL A 27 -1.86 10.25 -6.62
C VAL A 27 -0.77 11.26 -6.95
N TRP A 28 -0.24 11.93 -5.93
CA TRP A 28 0.77 12.96 -6.12
C TRP A 28 1.96 12.43 -6.92
N PRO A 29 2.43 13.16 -7.94
CA PRO A 29 3.56 12.70 -8.77
C PRO A 29 4.82 12.36 -7.96
N GLU A 30 5.10 13.13 -6.92
CA GLU A 30 6.26 12.90 -6.04
C GLU A 30 6.16 11.55 -5.33
N ILE A 31 4.95 11.11 -4.99
CA ILE A 31 4.71 9.81 -4.36
C ILE A 31 4.98 8.69 -5.36
N GLN A 32 4.49 8.83 -6.58
CA GLN A 32 4.73 7.84 -7.63
C GLN A 32 6.22 7.68 -7.93
N GLU A 33 6.93 8.80 -8.06
CA GLU A 33 8.38 8.80 -8.29
C GLU A 33 9.13 8.13 -7.15
N GLN A 34 8.76 8.43 -5.91
CA GLN A 34 9.42 7.85 -4.75
C GLN A 34 9.20 6.34 -4.69
N ILE A 35 7.98 5.87 -4.94
CA ILE A 35 7.67 4.44 -4.97
C ILE A 35 8.55 3.73 -6.00
N LEU A 36 8.62 4.26 -7.22
CA LEU A 36 9.45 3.70 -8.27
C LEU A 36 10.93 3.69 -7.88
N SER A 37 11.41 4.72 -7.21
CA SER A 37 12.81 4.83 -6.78
C SER A 37 13.21 3.76 -5.77
N THR A 38 12.26 3.16 -5.05
CA THR A 38 12.54 2.10 -4.07
C THR A 38 12.70 0.72 -4.69
N GLY A 39 12.49 0.59 -6.00
CA GLY A 39 12.60 -0.70 -6.70
C GLY A 39 11.26 -1.34 -7.00
N ILE A 40 10.16 -0.69 -6.68
CA ILE A 40 8.83 -1.17 -7.06
C ILE A 40 8.64 -0.84 -8.55
N LEU A 41 8.32 -1.86 -9.34
CA LEU A 41 8.11 -1.74 -10.78
C LEU A 41 6.65 -1.45 -11.13
N SER A 42 5.73 -2.04 -10.37
CA SER A 42 4.30 -1.80 -10.53
C SER A 42 3.58 -2.02 -9.22
N MET A 43 2.46 -1.33 -9.08
CA MET A 43 1.61 -1.43 -7.90
C MET A 43 0.16 -1.32 -8.34
N ARG A 44 -0.67 -2.22 -7.85
CA ARG A 44 -2.11 -2.19 -8.08
C ARG A 44 -2.84 -2.34 -6.77
N ILE A 45 -3.91 -1.59 -6.60
CA ILE A 45 -4.76 -1.67 -5.42
C ILE A 45 -6.17 -2.02 -5.86
N TYR A 46 -6.74 -3.04 -5.23
CA TYR A 46 -8.09 -3.50 -5.47
C TYR A 46 -8.90 -3.35 -4.19
N ARG A 47 -10.20 -3.13 -4.32
CA ARG A 47 -11.09 -2.98 -3.17
C ARG A 47 -12.25 -3.97 -3.25
N LEU A 48 -12.57 -4.57 -2.11
CA LEU A 48 -13.80 -5.33 -1.91
C LEU A 48 -14.41 -4.86 -0.58
N ALA A 49 -15.63 -4.28 -0.64
CA ALA A 49 -16.23 -3.62 0.52
C ALA A 49 -15.26 -2.61 1.14
N ASN A 50 -14.90 -2.74 2.41
CA ASN A 50 -13.91 -1.86 3.05
C ASN A 50 -12.52 -2.49 3.10
N ARG A 51 -12.27 -3.59 2.36
CA ARG A 51 -10.97 -4.24 2.36
C ARG A 51 -10.20 -3.92 1.08
N LEU A 52 -8.93 -3.62 1.25
CA LEU A 52 -8.01 -3.34 0.16
C LEU A 52 -7.03 -4.50 -0.01
N PHE A 53 -6.68 -4.73 -1.25
CA PHE A 53 -5.63 -5.68 -1.64
C PHE A 53 -4.65 -4.94 -2.53
N MET A 54 -3.37 -5.00 -2.19
CA MET A 54 -2.31 -4.39 -2.99
C MET A 54 -1.43 -5.48 -3.58
N LEU A 55 -1.16 -5.39 -4.86
CA LEU A 55 -0.22 -6.27 -5.54
C LEU A 55 0.96 -5.44 -6.02
N ILE A 56 2.17 -5.84 -5.61
CA ILE A 56 3.42 -5.17 -5.97
C ILE A 56 4.28 -6.12 -6.78
N GLU A 57 4.86 -5.61 -7.87
CA GLU A 57 5.97 -6.26 -8.55
C GLU A 57 7.20 -5.39 -8.34
N ALA A 58 8.31 -6.01 -7.95
CA ALA A 58 9.52 -5.28 -7.56
C ALA A 58 10.78 -5.92 -8.11
N GLU A 59 11.83 -5.12 -8.20
CA GLU A 59 13.17 -5.55 -8.55
C GLU A 59 13.69 -6.58 -7.55
N ASP A 60 14.63 -7.44 -7.98
CA ASP A 60 15.22 -8.46 -7.10
C ASP A 60 15.93 -7.85 -5.89
N TRP A 61 16.45 -6.63 -6.02
CA TRP A 61 17.15 -5.93 -4.94
C TRP A 61 16.21 -5.20 -3.97
N PHE A 62 14.91 -5.17 -4.25
CA PHE A 62 13.94 -4.49 -3.39
C PHE A 62 13.87 -5.14 -2.01
N THR A 63 13.79 -4.32 -0.96
CA THR A 63 13.49 -4.77 0.40
C THR A 63 12.50 -3.83 1.06
N PHE A 64 11.63 -4.39 1.90
CA PHE A 64 10.70 -3.57 2.69
C PHE A 64 11.43 -2.69 3.71
N GLU A 65 12.56 -3.16 4.23
CA GLU A 65 13.38 -2.38 5.16
C GLU A 65 13.90 -1.09 4.53
N ALA A 66 14.47 -1.21 3.32
CA ALA A 66 14.99 -0.05 2.61
C ALA A 66 13.86 0.90 2.20
N LYS A 67 12.72 0.35 1.78
CA LYS A 67 11.55 1.18 1.46
C LYS A 67 11.06 1.94 2.68
N ALA A 68 10.94 1.28 3.83
CA ALA A 68 10.50 1.93 5.06
C ALA A 68 11.44 3.07 5.48
N ALA A 69 12.75 2.87 5.33
CA ALA A 69 13.75 3.90 5.62
C ALA A 69 13.60 5.10 4.67
N SER A 70 13.40 4.84 3.38
CA SER A 70 13.18 5.89 2.38
C SER A 70 11.89 6.66 2.66
N ASP A 71 10.82 5.96 3.01
CA ASP A 71 9.54 6.57 3.36
C ASP A 71 9.68 7.49 4.58
N ALA A 72 10.37 7.02 5.61
CA ALA A 72 10.56 7.78 6.85
C ALA A 72 11.38 9.05 6.63
N ALA A 73 12.30 9.04 5.67
CA ALA A 73 13.19 10.18 5.38
C ALA A 73 12.55 11.20 4.42
N ASP A 74 11.41 10.91 3.83
CA ASP A 74 10.77 11.75 2.82
C ASP A 74 9.55 12.47 3.40
N GLU A 75 9.65 13.79 3.51
CA GLU A 75 8.57 14.60 4.08
C GLU A 75 7.27 14.52 3.27
N THR A 76 7.36 14.45 1.95
CA THR A 76 6.18 14.34 1.09
C THR A 76 5.48 13.00 1.29
N VAL A 77 6.25 11.92 1.41
CA VAL A 77 5.70 10.59 1.72
C VAL A 77 5.01 10.61 3.08
N GLN A 78 5.61 11.24 4.08
CA GLN A 78 5.00 11.33 5.41
C GLN A 78 3.67 12.10 5.38
N LYS A 79 3.58 13.15 4.57
CA LYS A 79 2.31 13.88 4.38
C LYS A 79 1.26 13.01 3.71
N TRP A 80 1.65 12.25 2.69
CA TRP A 80 0.75 11.33 1.99
C TRP A 80 0.26 10.23 2.95
N GLU A 81 1.16 9.63 3.71
CA GLU A 81 0.81 8.59 4.67
C GLU A 81 -0.13 9.12 5.76
N ALA A 82 0.11 10.34 6.24
CA ALA A 82 -0.77 10.97 7.22
C ALA A 82 -2.19 11.18 6.65
N LEU A 83 -2.28 11.59 5.40
CA LEU A 83 -3.57 11.72 4.71
C LEU A 83 -4.25 10.36 4.56
N MET A 84 -3.52 9.36 4.09
CA MET A 84 -4.07 8.02 3.89
C MET A 84 -4.54 7.40 5.20
N SER A 85 -3.82 7.64 6.30
CA SER A 85 -4.18 7.08 7.60
C SER A 85 -5.54 7.56 8.11
N THR A 86 -6.03 8.70 7.62
CA THR A 86 -7.37 9.20 7.99
C THR A 86 -8.49 8.31 7.45
N TYR A 87 -8.20 7.53 6.40
CA TYR A 87 -9.16 6.61 5.78
C TYR A 87 -8.99 5.17 6.24
N GLN A 88 -7.84 4.84 6.76
CA GLN A 88 -7.42 3.45 7.02
C GLN A 88 -7.73 3.01 8.44
N GLN A 89 -7.91 1.70 8.63
CA GLN A 89 -8.01 1.09 9.96
C GLN A 89 -7.32 -0.28 9.97
N ALA A 90 -6.88 -0.70 11.15
CA ALA A 90 -6.26 -2.01 11.33
C ALA A 90 -7.28 -3.11 11.02
N MET A 91 -6.83 -4.19 10.40
CA MET A 91 -7.69 -5.35 10.16
C MET A 91 -7.95 -6.08 11.47
N PRO A 92 -9.19 -6.57 11.70
CA PRO A 92 -9.53 -7.28 12.93
C PRO A 92 -8.62 -8.50 13.16
N GLY A 93 -8.10 -8.64 14.37
CA GLY A 93 -7.29 -9.80 14.76
C GLY A 93 -5.87 -9.81 14.26
N LEU A 94 -5.42 -8.77 13.57
CA LEU A 94 -4.05 -8.64 13.09
C LEU A 94 -3.33 -7.50 13.79
N ASP A 95 -2.04 -7.71 14.06
CA ASP A 95 -1.20 -6.65 14.58
C ASP A 95 -0.94 -5.62 13.49
N GLY A 96 -1.10 -4.37 13.84
CA GLY A 96 -0.88 -3.28 12.92
C GLY A 96 -1.67 -2.07 13.35
N ASP A 97 -1.14 -0.92 13.10
CA ASP A 97 -1.70 0.38 13.46
C ASP A 97 -2.37 1.02 12.25
N GLY A 98 -3.16 0.21 11.51
CA GLY A 98 -3.83 0.66 10.29
C GLY A 98 -2.89 0.72 9.09
N LYS A 99 -1.82 -0.09 9.09
CA LYS A 99 -0.86 -0.16 7.98
C LYS A 99 -1.04 -1.44 7.18
N TRP A 100 -0.49 -1.43 5.98
CA TRP A 100 -0.51 -2.59 5.09
C TRP A 100 0.16 -3.80 5.73
N VAL A 101 -0.48 -4.96 5.63
CA VAL A 101 -0.01 -6.22 6.18
C VAL A 101 0.37 -7.16 5.04
N LEU A 102 1.60 -7.68 5.09
CA LEU A 102 2.08 -8.61 4.08
C LEU A 102 1.32 -9.92 4.17
N MET A 103 0.83 -10.39 3.02
CA MET A 103 0.14 -11.67 2.91
C MET A 103 1.13 -12.77 2.54
N LYS A 104 0.87 -13.97 3.03
CA LYS A 104 1.69 -15.14 2.70
C LYS A 104 1.20 -15.75 1.40
N GLU A 105 2.11 -15.95 0.44
CA GLU A 105 1.79 -16.71 -0.76
C GLU A 105 1.65 -18.19 -0.40
N ILE A 106 0.52 -18.79 -0.77
CA ILE A 106 0.24 -20.20 -0.45
C ILE A 106 0.19 -21.09 -1.68
N PHE A 107 0.17 -20.52 -2.87
CA PHE A 107 0.12 -21.29 -4.11
C PHE A 107 0.55 -20.43 -5.29
N GLU A 108 1.36 -21.01 -6.16
CA GLU A 108 1.72 -20.40 -7.44
C GLU A 108 1.64 -21.48 -8.50
N LEU A 109 0.81 -21.24 -9.54
CA LEU A 109 0.77 -22.11 -10.70
C LEU A 109 1.77 -21.59 -11.74
N ARG A 110 2.62 -22.48 -12.22
CA ARG A 110 3.55 -22.17 -13.31
C ARG A 110 3.28 -23.10 -14.48
N LYS A 111 3.38 -22.54 -15.66
CA LYS A 111 3.29 -23.31 -16.91
C LYS A 111 4.62 -23.99 -17.23
#